data_f918635cdd1305498b6f520dfbd0b449
#
_entry.id   f918635cdd1305498b6f520dfbd0b449
#
_cell.length_a   1.000
_cell.length_b   1.000
_cell.length_c   1.000
_cell.angle_alpha   90.00
_cell.angle_beta   90.00
_cell.angle_gamma   90.00
#
_symmetry.space_group_name_H-M   'P 1'
#
loop_
_entity.id
_entity.type
_entity.pdbx_description
1 polymer ?
#
loop_
_entity_poly.entity_id
_entity_poly.type
_entity_poly.pdbx_seq_one_letter_code
_entity_poly.pdbx_strand_id
1 'polypeptide(L)'
;MSTTTVGYQNSLEHLLAELERIDLKLRLQVLKMRSLSGCSAGEGLRGLYISEEEIDNILTTTTPFRNTASNPNDMSFEPLEEELRQAELEIQERKTESLQQGFTLRLEQLCQMFHLTPLELDALLICLLPELDLRYEKLYSYLQDDVTKKRPTIGLVLDMLCPSFEDKLAARKCFEPQAPLIKPQLL
;
A
#
# COMPACT_ATOMS: atom_id res chain seq x y z
N MET A 1 -5.85 -30.78 9.15
CA MET A 1 -4.39 -30.73 9.28
C MET A 1 -4.07 -29.30 9.66
N SER A 2 -3.67 -29.07 10.91
CA SER A 2 -3.30 -27.72 11.35
C SER A 2 -1.95 -27.37 10.70
N THR A 3 -1.98 -26.50 9.71
CA THR A 3 -0.76 -25.86 9.20
C THR A 3 -0.20 -25.03 10.34
N THR A 4 0.92 -25.45 10.90
CA THR A 4 1.63 -24.67 11.90
C THR A 4 2.18 -23.43 11.20
N THR A 5 1.50 -22.30 11.36
CA THR A 5 1.96 -21.02 10.83
C THR A 5 3.25 -20.66 11.57
N VAL A 6 4.34 -20.49 10.81
CA VAL A 6 5.64 -20.10 11.38
C VAL A 6 5.65 -18.57 11.53
N GLY A 7 5.90 -18.08 12.74
CA GLY A 7 6.03 -16.65 13.02
C GLY A 7 7.17 -15.99 12.24
N TYR A 8 7.22 -14.66 12.24
CA TYR A 8 8.33 -13.90 11.66
C TYR A 8 9.61 -14.11 12.49
N GLN A 9 10.70 -14.42 11.83
CA GLN A 9 11.99 -14.62 12.50
C GLN A 9 12.69 -13.30 12.82
N ASN A 10 12.33 -12.23 12.14
CA ASN A 10 12.87 -10.89 12.33
C ASN A 10 11.91 -9.80 11.87
N SER A 11 12.20 -8.56 12.29
CA SER A 11 11.38 -7.40 11.95
C SER A 11 11.41 -7.02 10.49
N LEU A 12 12.43 -7.43 9.72
CA LEU A 12 12.51 -7.16 8.28
C LEU A 12 11.49 -8.01 7.51
N GLU A 13 11.36 -9.29 7.84
CA GLU A 13 10.35 -10.15 7.22
C GLU A 13 8.93 -9.59 7.43
N HIS A 14 8.63 -9.13 8.65
CA HIS A 14 7.35 -8.48 8.94
C HIS A 14 7.16 -7.20 8.13
N LEU A 15 8.16 -6.33 8.06
CA LEU A 15 8.11 -5.10 7.26
C LEU A 15 7.87 -5.41 5.78
N LEU A 16 8.58 -6.39 5.21
CA LEU A 16 8.43 -6.76 3.80
C LEU A 16 7.02 -7.29 3.51
N ALA A 17 6.43 -8.09 4.39
CA ALA A 17 5.07 -8.57 4.25
C ALA A 17 4.03 -7.42 4.29
N GLU A 18 4.22 -6.46 5.19
CA GLU A 18 3.37 -5.27 5.27
C GLU A 18 3.50 -4.37 4.03
N LEU A 19 4.70 -4.21 3.49
CA LEU A 19 4.92 -3.47 2.25
C LEU A 19 4.29 -4.18 1.04
N GLU A 20 4.35 -5.51 0.97
CA GLU A 20 3.65 -6.30 -0.05
C GLU A 20 2.14 -6.11 0.03
N ARG A 21 1.56 -6.11 1.24
CA ARG A 21 0.15 -5.82 1.46
C ARG A 21 -0.25 -4.43 0.96
N ILE A 22 0.59 -3.41 1.19
CA ILE A 22 0.35 -2.05 0.65
C ILE A 22 0.49 -2.01 -0.88
N ASP A 23 1.44 -2.74 -1.46
CA ASP A 23 1.57 -2.86 -2.92
C ASP A 23 0.29 -3.47 -3.55
N LEU A 24 -0.30 -4.49 -2.93
CA LEU A 24 -1.58 -5.06 -3.37
C LEU A 24 -2.72 -4.02 -3.31
N LYS A 25 -2.81 -3.21 -2.26
CA LYS A 25 -3.78 -2.11 -2.17
C LYS A 25 -3.59 -1.07 -3.27
N LEU A 26 -2.34 -0.73 -3.61
CA LEU A 26 -2.03 0.17 -4.72
C LEU A 26 -2.45 -0.40 -6.07
N ARG A 27 -2.21 -1.68 -6.32
CA ARG A 27 -2.66 -2.38 -7.54
C ARG A 27 -4.18 -2.35 -7.67
N LEU A 28 -4.90 -2.61 -6.59
CA LEU A 28 -6.36 -2.49 -6.57
C LEU A 28 -6.82 -1.05 -6.87
N GLN A 29 -6.11 -0.05 -6.37
CA GLN A 29 -6.44 1.35 -6.66
C GLN A 29 -6.23 1.70 -8.14
N VAL A 30 -5.17 1.17 -8.78
CA VAL A 30 -4.96 1.32 -10.23
C VAL A 30 -6.12 0.69 -11.01
N LEU A 31 -6.54 -0.52 -10.65
CA LEU A 31 -7.69 -1.16 -11.31
C LEU A 31 -8.98 -0.36 -11.14
N LYS A 32 -9.24 0.18 -9.94
CA LYS A 32 -10.40 1.06 -9.68
C LYS A 32 -10.36 2.30 -10.56
N MET A 33 -9.22 2.96 -10.65
CA MET A 33 -9.05 4.15 -11.48
C MET A 33 -9.31 3.83 -12.96
N ARG A 34 -8.75 2.74 -13.48
CA ARG A 34 -8.95 2.29 -14.86
C ARG A 34 -10.42 1.97 -15.16
N SER A 35 -11.12 1.33 -14.22
CA SER A 35 -12.54 1.01 -14.39
C SER A 35 -13.43 2.24 -14.43
N LEU A 36 -13.06 3.31 -13.72
CA LEU A 36 -13.80 4.57 -13.70
C LEU A 36 -13.49 5.46 -14.92
N SER A 37 -12.26 5.40 -15.42
CA SER A 37 -11.79 6.26 -16.54
C SER A 37 -12.31 5.82 -17.90
N GLY A 38 -12.98 4.65 -18.02
CA GLY A 38 -13.65 4.12 -19.19
C GLY A 38 -13.04 4.57 -20.51
N CYS A 39 -12.05 3.86 -21.06
CA CYS A 39 -11.50 3.99 -22.42
C CYS A 39 -11.53 5.38 -23.05
N SER A 40 -10.98 6.37 -22.42
CA SER A 40 -10.68 7.66 -23.04
C SER A 40 -9.16 7.83 -23.14
N ALA A 41 -8.52 6.93 -23.89
CA ALA A 41 -7.18 7.18 -24.38
C ALA A 41 -7.25 8.31 -25.41
N GLY A 42 -7.24 9.54 -24.94
CA GLY A 42 -6.98 10.70 -25.79
C GLY A 42 -5.57 10.62 -26.34
N GLU A 43 -5.43 10.29 -27.62
CA GLU A 43 -4.19 10.40 -28.39
C GLU A 43 -3.76 11.88 -28.53
N GLY A 44 -3.39 12.50 -27.44
CA GLY A 44 -2.97 13.88 -27.54
C GLY A 44 -2.09 14.30 -26.38
N LEU A 45 -0.80 14.44 -26.63
CA LEU A 45 0.26 14.92 -25.75
C LEU A 45 1.13 13.81 -25.14
N ARG A 46 1.76 13.01 -25.98
CA ARG A 46 2.90 12.17 -25.59
C ARG A 46 3.97 13.05 -24.93
N GLY A 47 4.25 12.77 -23.66
CA GLY A 47 5.29 13.44 -22.89
C GLY A 47 4.84 14.16 -21.62
N LEU A 48 3.51 14.34 -21.43
CA LEU A 48 2.93 14.95 -20.22
C LEU A 48 2.15 13.96 -19.35
N TYR A 49 2.04 12.69 -19.77
CA TYR A 49 1.31 11.65 -19.07
C TYR A 49 2.18 10.40 -18.91
N ILE A 50 2.04 9.70 -17.80
CA ILE A 50 2.59 8.36 -17.62
C ILE A 50 1.71 7.42 -18.44
N SER A 51 2.31 6.66 -19.37
CA SER A 51 1.54 5.78 -20.24
C SER A 51 1.04 4.55 -19.48
N GLU A 52 -0.10 3.99 -19.94
CA GLU A 52 -0.64 2.72 -19.42
C GLU A 52 0.39 1.59 -19.51
N GLU A 53 1.14 1.52 -20.63
CA GLU A 53 2.20 0.53 -20.83
C GLU A 53 3.32 0.67 -19.78
N GLU A 54 3.68 1.89 -19.40
CA GLU A 54 4.68 2.12 -18.36
C GLU A 54 4.18 1.66 -16.99
N ILE A 55 2.91 1.91 -16.68
CA ILE A 55 2.27 1.40 -15.45
C ILE A 55 2.20 -0.13 -15.47
N ASP A 56 1.82 -0.75 -16.57
CA ASP A 56 1.80 -2.21 -16.71
C ASP A 56 3.19 -2.81 -16.47
N ASN A 57 4.22 -2.19 -17.02
CA ASN A 57 5.60 -2.60 -16.77
C ASN A 57 5.99 -2.50 -15.29
N ILE A 58 5.56 -1.44 -14.59
CA ILE A 58 5.81 -1.28 -13.15
C ILE A 58 5.08 -2.37 -12.37
N LEU A 59 3.81 -2.63 -12.69
CA LEU A 59 2.98 -3.60 -11.98
C LEU A 59 3.42 -5.06 -12.21
N THR A 60 4.05 -5.36 -13.34
CA THR A 60 4.55 -6.71 -13.68
C THR A 60 5.95 -6.99 -13.18
N THR A 61 6.73 -5.94 -12.93
CA THR A 61 8.09 -6.10 -12.43
C THR A 61 8.08 -6.55 -10.97
N THR A 62 8.93 -7.51 -10.63
CA THR A 62 9.15 -7.93 -9.23
C THR A 62 9.67 -6.79 -8.37
N THR A 63 9.13 -6.66 -7.17
CA THR A 63 9.63 -5.71 -6.16
C THR A 63 10.54 -6.41 -5.16
N PRO A 64 11.38 -5.70 -4.39
CA PRO A 64 12.23 -6.31 -3.37
C PRO A 64 11.46 -7.09 -2.30
N PHE A 65 10.17 -6.81 -2.15
CA PHE A 65 9.29 -7.45 -1.17
C PHE A 65 8.25 -8.38 -1.82
N ARG A 66 8.19 -8.46 -3.16
CA ARG A 66 7.32 -9.38 -3.90
C ARG A 66 8.14 -10.21 -4.87
N ASN A 67 8.19 -11.52 -4.63
CA ASN A 67 8.99 -12.46 -5.42
C ASN A 67 8.27 -12.98 -6.68
N THR A 68 6.97 -12.74 -6.81
CA THR A 68 6.17 -13.22 -7.95
C THR A 68 5.89 -12.08 -8.94
N ALA A 69 6.31 -12.28 -10.20
CA ALA A 69 5.87 -11.40 -11.28
C ALA A 69 4.38 -11.66 -11.57
N SER A 70 3.57 -10.61 -11.57
CA SER A 70 2.16 -10.70 -11.99
C SER A 70 2.08 -10.58 -13.51
N ASN A 71 1.23 -11.39 -14.14
CA ASN A 71 0.94 -11.22 -15.55
C ASN A 71 -0.07 -10.06 -15.71
N PRO A 72 0.18 -9.04 -16.56
CA PRO A 72 -0.75 -7.91 -16.74
C PRO A 72 -2.16 -8.35 -17.14
N ASN A 73 -2.26 -9.45 -17.90
CA ASN A 73 -3.53 -9.99 -18.40
C ASN A 73 -4.34 -10.72 -17.30
N ASP A 74 -3.73 -11.04 -16.17
CA ASP A 74 -4.39 -11.73 -15.04
C ASP A 74 -4.84 -10.75 -13.95
N MET A 75 -4.58 -9.45 -14.11
CA MET A 75 -4.99 -8.44 -13.14
C MET A 75 -6.50 -8.16 -13.27
N SER A 76 -7.28 -8.92 -12.53
CA SER A 76 -8.71 -8.67 -12.29
C SER A 76 -8.97 -8.39 -10.83
N PHE A 77 -10.10 -7.76 -10.51
CA PHE A 77 -10.44 -7.37 -9.13
C PHE A 77 -10.49 -8.55 -8.17
N GLU A 78 -11.27 -9.58 -8.51
CA GLU A 78 -11.54 -10.70 -7.61
C GLU A 78 -10.28 -11.46 -7.16
N PRO A 79 -9.35 -11.87 -8.05
CA PRO A 79 -8.12 -12.53 -7.63
C PRO A 79 -7.24 -11.65 -6.77
N LEU A 80 -7.14 -10.36 -7.08
CA LEU A 80 -6.28 -9.42 -6.36
C LEU A 80 -6.85 -9.07 -4.97
N GLU A 81 -8.18 -8.96 -4.84
CA GLU A 81 -8.85 -8.81 -3.54
C GLU A 81 -8.66 -10.04 -2.67
N GLU A 82 -8.74 -11.24 -3.26
CA GLU A 82 -8.50 -12.48 -2.53
C GLU A 82 -7.03 -12.60 -2.11
N GLU A 83 -6.08 -12.23 -2.98
CA GLU A 83 -4.65 -12.19 -2.64
C GLU A 83 -4.39 -11.23 -1.47
N LEU A 84 -4.98 -10.04 -1.50
CA LEU A 84 -4.88 -9.07 -0.40
C LEU A 84 -5.46 -9.64 0.90
N ARG A 85 -6.64 -10.25 0.83
CA ARG A 85 -7.29 -10.84 2.00
C ARG A 85 -6.43 -11.97 2.61
N GLN A 86 -5.83 -12.81 1.78
CA GLN A 86 -4.92 -13.87 2.22
C GLN A 86 -3.66 -13.31 2.87
N ALA A 87 -3.06 -12.28 2.26
CA ALA A 87 -1.89 -11.60 2.83
C ALA A 87 -2.21 -10.99 4.20
N GLU A 88 -3.36 -10.32 4.35
CA GLU A 88 -3.80 -9.75 5.63
C GLU A 88 -3.99 -10.82 6.71
N LEU A 89 -4.58 -11.96 6.38
CA LEU A 89 -4.75 -13.08 7.31
C LEU A 89 -3.39 -13.67 7.72
N GLU A 90 -2.53 -13.96 6.74
CA GLU A 90 -1.21 -14.52 7.00
C GLU A 90 -0.36 -13.58 7.88
N ILE A 91 -0.39 -12.28 7.61
CA ILE A 91 0.33 -11.29 8.44
C ILE A 91 -0.16 -11.34 9.89
N GLN A 92 -1.47 -11.38 10.11
CA GLN A 92 -2.04 -11.42 11.47
C GLN A 92 -1.68 -12.71 12.21
N GLU A 93 -1.75 -13.86 11.54
CA GLU A 93 -1.38 -15.15 12.13
C GLU A 93 0.10 -15.19 12.50
N ARG A 94 0.99 -14.84 11.54
CA ARG A 94 2.44 -14.83 11.75
C ARG A 94 2.87 -13.81 12.82
N LYS A 95 2.23 -12.66 12.85
CA LYS A 95 2.44 -11.63 13.87
C LYS A 95 2.09 -12.16 15.25
N THR A 96 0.92 -12.78 15.39
CA THR A 96 0.45 -13.35 16.66
C THR A 96 1.41 -14.42 17.17
N GLU A 97 1.82 -15.33 16.31
CA GLU A 97 2.76 -16.40 16.63
C GLU A 97 4.15 -15.83 17.07
N SER A 98 4.66 -14.82 16.34
CA SER A 98 5.92 -14.18 16.69
C SER A 98 5.90 -13.55 18.08
N LEU A 99 4.82 -12.83 18.40
CA LEU A 99 4.65 -12.17 19.69
C LEU A 99 4.50 -13.20 20.82
N GLN A 100 3.80 -14.33 20.59
CA GLN A 100 3.70 -15.43 21.56
C GLN A 100 5.05 -16.10 21.83
N GLN A 101 5.89 -16.21 20.81
CA GLN A 101 7.27 -16.71 20.93
C GLN A 101 8.25 -15.71 21.56
N GLY A 102 7.79 -14.49 21.88
CA GLY A 102 8.61 -13.45 22.49
C GLY A 102 9.47 -12.65 21.52
N PHE A 103 9.23 -12.81 20.20
CA PHE A 103 9.92 -11.96 19.22
C PHE A 103 9.38 -10.53 19.27
N THR A 104 10.28 -9.59 19.07
CA THR A 104 9.94 -8.17 19.02
C THR A 104 9.84 -7.72 17.56
N LEU A 105 8.67 -7.28 17.16
CA LEU A 105 8.41 -6.71 15.84
C LEU A 105 8.45 -5.18 15.90
N ARG A 106 9.38 -4.56 15.18
CA ARG A 106 9.61 -3.10 15.29
C ARG A 106 8.42 -2.25 14.86
N LEU A 107 7.65 -2.68 13.84
CA LEU A 107 6.42 -1.97 13.46
C LEU A 107 5.38 -2.00 14.58
N GLU A 108 5.22 -3.12 15.26
CA GLU A 108 4.31 -3.23 16.40
C GLU A 108 4.78 -2.35 17.58
N GLN A 109 6.09 -2.30 17.82
CA GLN A 109 6.65 -1.39 18.84
C GLN A 109 6.38 0.08 18.47
N LEU A 110 6.55 0.45 17.19
CA LEU A 110 6.26 1.78 16.69
C LEU A 110 4.79 2.12 16.91
N CYS A 111 3.86 1.22 16.53
CA CYS A 111 2.44 1.41 16.72
C CYS A 111 2.08 1.59 18.21
N GLN A 112 2.68 0.79 19.11
CA GLN A 112 2.45 0.89 20.54
C GLN A 112 3.04 2.19 21.14
N MET A 113 4.24 2.56 20.73
CA MET A 113 4.95 3.75 21.24
C MET A 113 4.23 5.05 20.88
N PHE A 114 3.73 5.15 19.64
CA PHE A 114 3.06 6.34 19.12
C PHE A 114 1.54 6.23 19.11
N HIS A 115 0.98 5.12 19.61
CA HIS A 115 -0.47 4.84 19.61
C HIS A 115 -1.10 4.94 18.21
N LEU A 116 -0.39 4.43 17.19
CA LEU A 116 -0.87 4.46 15.81
C LEU A 116 -2.02 3.49 15.62
N THR A 117 -3.06 3.95 14.94
CA THR A 117 -4.14 3.11 14.43
C THR A 117 -3.67 2.32 13.20
N PRO A 118 -4.36 1.24 12.78
CA PRO A 118 -4.04 0.53 11.55
C PRO A 118 -4.03 1.44 10.31
N LEU A 119 -4.95 2.41 10.23
CA LEU A 119 -4.99 3.39 9.14
C LEU A 119 -3.74 4.28 9.13
N GLU A 120 -3.29 4.72 10.30
CA GLU A 120 -2.08 5.56 10.41
C GLU A 120 -0.81 4.77 10.05
N LEU A 121 -0.75 3.49 10.40
CA LEU A 121 0.34 2.60 9.97
C LEU A 121 0.33 2.45 8.45
N ASP A 122 -0.83 2.17 7.85
CA ASP A 122 -0.96 2.05 6.39
C ASP A 122 -0.54 3.36 5.69
N ALA A 123 -0.96 4.51 6.20
CA ALA A 123 -0.55 5.81 5.68
C ALA A 123 0.98 6.01 5.73
N LEU A 124 1.61 5.63 6.84
CA LEU A 124 3.07 5.68 6.98
C LEU A 124 3.77 4.77 5.97
N LEU A 125 3.29 3.54 5.79
CA LEU A 125 3.86 2.58 4.83
C LEU A 125 3.67 3.04 3.38
N ILE A 126 2.53 3.65 3.03
CA ILE A 126 2.30 4.27 1.73
C ILE A 126 3.33 5.38 1.47
N CYS A 127 3.64 6.19 2.47
CA CYS A 127 4.66 7.25 2.34
C CYS A 127 6.08 6.69 2.27
N LEU A 128 6.35 5.53 2.85
CA LEU A 128 7.66 4.87 2.85
C LEU A 128 8.01 4.25 1.49
N LEU A 129 7.03 3.74 0.74
CA LEU A 129 7.26 3.03 -0.52
C LEU A 129 8.16 3.79 -1.51
N PRO A 130 7.94 5.07 -1.85
CA PRO A 130 8.78 5.79 -2.80
C PRO A 130 10.20 6.09 -2.27
N GLU A 131 10.42 6.00 -0.96
CA GLU A 131 11.76 6.10 -0.37
C GLU A 131 12.58 4.82 -0.55
N LEU A 132 11.89 3.68 -0.71
CA LEU A 132 12.50 2.37 -0.90
C LEU A 132 12.66 2.01 -2.38
N ASP A 133 11.70 2.45 -3.22
CA ASP A 133 11.68 2.11 -4.63
C ASP A 133 11.04 3.26 -5.44
N LEU A 134 11.86 3.92 -6.27
CA LEU A 134 11.45 5.07 -7.09
C LEU A 134 10.34 4.76 -8.11
N ARG A 135 10.06 3.49 -8.40
CA ARG A 135 8.92 3.12 -9.25
C ARG A 135 7.59 3.59 -8.68
N TYR A 136 7.46 3.68 -7.36
CA TYR A 136 6.26 4.20 -6.71
C TYR A 136 6.05 5.70 -6.94
N GLU A 137 7.09 6.49 -7.23
CA GLU A 137 6.92 7.89 -7.62
C GLU A 137 6.06 8.02 -8.88
N LYS A 138 6.30 7.16 -9.89
CA LYS A 138 5.52 7.13 -11.13
C LYS A 138 4.10 6.64 -10.89
N LEU A 139 3.95 5.60 -10.08
CA LEU A 139 2.64 5.05 -9.72
C LEU A 139 1.78 6.09 -8.99
N TYR A 140 2.36 6.85 -8.07
CA TYR A 140 1.65 7.92 -7.37
C TYR A 140 1.29 9.09 -8.29
N SER A 141 2.20 9.47 -9.20
CA SER A 141 1.91 10.48 -10.21
C SER A 141 0.74 10.06 -11.11
N TYR A 142 0.70 8.79 -11.53
CA TYR A 142 -0.39 8.22 -12.31
C TYR A 142 -1.72 8.23 -11.54
N LEU A 143 -1.73 7.73 -10.30
CA LEU A 143 -2.95 7.68 -9.46
C LEU A 143 -3.49 9.07 -9.10
N GLN A 144 -2.67 10.11 -9.15
CA GLN A 144 -3.06 11.49 -8.86
C GLN A 144 -3.27 12.32 -10.12
N ASP A 145 -3.17 11.71 -11.31
CA ASP A 145 -3.27 12.37 -12.62
C ASP A 145 -2.39 13.64 -12.70
N ASP A 146 -1.20 13.57 -12.14
CA ASP A 146 -0.28 14.70 -12.06
C ASP A 146 1.18 14.24 -11.98
N VAL A 147 1.93 14.40 -13.07
CA VAL A 147 3.34 13.95 -13.17
C VAL A 147 4.28 14.65 -12.18
N THR A 148 3.85 15.73 -11.57
CA THR A 148 4.63 16.48 -10.55
C THR A 148 4.43 15.91 -9.15
N LYS A 149 3.34 15.19 -8.91
CA LYS A 149 2.98 14.59 -7.61
C LYS A 149 3.61 13.21 -7.41
N LYS A 150 4.88 13.20 -7.12
CA LYS A 150 5.68 12.00 -6.89
C LYS A 150 5.53 11.38 -5.50
N ARG A 151 4.87 12.08 -4.58
CA ARG A 151 4.58 11.64 -3.22
C ARG A 151 3.08 11.48 -3.04
N PRO A 152 2.62 10.59 -2.15
CA PRO A 152 1.20 10.45 -1.89
C PRO A 152 0.67 11.70 -1.18
N THR A 153 -0.45 12.23 -1.68
CA THR A 153 -1.20 13.25 -0.95
C THR A 153 -2.13 12.60 0.06
N ILE A 154 -2.59 13.37 1.05
CA ILE A 154 -3.63 12.91 1.99
C ILE A 154 -4.87 12.41 1.21
N GLY A 155 -5.22 13.07 0.10
CA GLY A 155 -6.33 12.64 -0.76
C GLY A 155 -6.13 11.22 -1.28
N LEU A 156 -4.97 10.92 -1.87
CA LEU A 156 -4.66 9.58 -2.37
C LEU A 156 -4.69 8.53 -1.25
N VAL A 157 -4.08 8.83 -0.10
CA VAL A 157 -4.10 7.90 1.05
C VAL A 157 -5.52 7.59 1.49
N LEU A 158 -6.39 8.61 1.59
CA LEU A 158 -7.79 8.43 1.94
C LEU A 158 -8.57 7.66 0.87
N ASP A 159 -8.29 7.90 -0.42
CA ASP A 159 -8.92 7.19 -1.52
C ASP A 159 -8.58 5.70 -1.53
N MET A 160 -7.37 5.35 -1.08
CA MET A 160 -6.92 3.96 -0.96
C MET A 160 -7.47 3.24 0.27
N LEU A 161 -7.57 3.95 1.39
CA LEU A 161 -7.82 3.31 2.69
C LEU A 161 -9.27 3.43 3.17
N CYS A 162 -10.05 4.36 2.60
CA CYS A 162 -11.40 4.65 3.05
C CYS A 162 -12.42 4.35 1.95
N PRO A 163 -13.34 3.37 2.16
CA PRO A 163 -14.29 2.95 1.15
C PRO A 163 -15.41 3.97 0.91
N SER A 164 -15.79 4.75 1.93
CA SER A 164 -16.87 5.74 1.84
C SER A 164 -16.38 7.17 2.05
N PHE A 165 -17.19 8.15 1.68
CA PHE A 165 -16.91 9.56 1.94
C PHE A 165 -16.91 9.88 3.43
N GLU A 166 -17.81 9.26 4.18
CA GLU A 166 -17.91 9.39 5.63
C GLU A 166 -16.63 8.89 6.32
N ASP A 167 -16.11 7.73 5.87
CA ASP A 167 -14.84 7.19 6.37
C ASP A 167 -13.67 8.13 6.08
N LYS A 168 -13.63 8.75 4.89
CA LYS A 168 -12.60 9.75 4.55
C LYS A 168 -12.65 10.96 5.47
N LEU A 169 -13.85 11.46 5.77
CA LEU A 169 -14.01 12.58 6.71
C LEU A 169 -13.55 12.22 8.12
N ALA A 170 -13.91 11.02 8.59
CA ALA A 170 -13.48 10.54 9.90
C ALA A 170 -11.97 10.34 9.98
N ALA A 171 -11.37 9.72 8.95
CA ALA A 171 -9.95 9.42 8.87
C ALA A 171 -9.07 10.67 8.70
N ARG A 172 -9.64 11.80 8.21
CA ARG A 172 -8.87 13.04 8.05
C ARG A 172 -8.27 13.55 9.35
N LYS A 173 -8.84 13.20 10.49
CA LYS A 173 -8.31 13.55 11.82
C LYS A 173 -6.91 12.99 12.08
N CYS A 174 -6.54 11.88 11.44
CA CYS A 174 -5.21 11.28 11.55
C CYS A 174 -4.11 12.16 10.95
N PHE A 175 -4.48 13.18 10.18
CA PHE A 175 -3.56 14.13 9.54
C PHE A 175 -3.62 15.53 10.15
N GLU A 176 -4.27 15.69 11.29
CA GLU A 176 -4.25 16.96 12.04
C GLU A 176 -2.90 17.16 12.76
N PRO A 177 -2.47 18.41 13.01
CA PRO A 177 -1.15 18.70 13.61
C PRO A 177 -0.90 18.02 14.97
N GLN A 178 -1.96 17.65 15.70
CA GLN A 178 -1.85 16.97 17.00
C GLN A 178 -2.00 15.45 16.91
N ALA A 179 -2.27 14.92 15.70
CA ALA A 179 -2.43 13.48 15.50
C ALA A 179 -1.13 12.71 15.80
N PRO A 180 -1.24 11.44 16.25
CA PRO A 180 -0.09 10.59 16.54
C PRO A 180 0.90 10.43 15.38
N LEU A 181 0.40 10.49 14.15
CA LEU A 181 1.20 10.38 12.94
C LEU A 181 2.03 11.64 12.64
N ILE A 182 1.51 12.82 12.95
CA ILE A 182 2.09 14.13 12.56
C ILE A 182 2.89 14.75 13.70
N LYS A 183 2.36 14.76 14.93
CA LYS A 183 2.99 15.42 16.07
C LYS A 183 4.43 14.96 16.35
N PRO A 184 4.78 13.65 16.30
CA PRO A 184 6.16 13.19 16.48
C PRO A 184 7.02 13.30 15.22
N GLN A 185 6.51 13.91 14.15
CA GLN A 185 7.20 14.05 12.85
C GLN A 185 7.56 12.70 12.21
N LEU A 186 6.61 11.77 12.23
CA LEU A 186 6.74 10.49 11.52
C LEU A 186 6.49 10.64 9.99
N LEU A 187 5.74 11.68 9.62
CA LEU A 187 5.52 12.13 8.24
C LEU A 187 5.91 13.59 8.09
#